data_8d5e799964afb2f6b3678c6b25859d34
#
_entry.id   8d5e799964afb2f6b3678c6b25859d34
#
_cell.length_a   1.000
_cell.length_b   1.000
_cell.length_c   1.000
_cell.angle_alpha   90.00
_cell.angle_beta   90.00
_cell.angle_gamma   90.00
#
_symmetry.space_group_name_H-M   'P 1'
#
loop_
_entity.id
_entity.type
_entity.pdbx_description
1 polymer ?
#
loop_
_entity_poly.entity_id
_entity_poly.type
_entity_poly.pdbx_seq_one_letter_code
_entity_poly.pdbx_strand_id
1 'polypeptide(L)'
;MNAKWIRSLPAYLAVGGVAVYLVFAVLSYSRYPGDFSPGNNNWLSDLGNRNLNPDGADFYVWACVAAGVILCGFFLTLTQWRSTGTRIQNGLLLAFQAVGEVAAVSLVMSAIYTEDQFAAHQFWSRFVSGGFAVAMFVAPFALRRAGRGSAVLIAVAAAGYLSIVARFVFDSAHWIEWPSIALILVFVLWVGLLTTTRNRVHSLETPRPRAGALNPEV
;
A
#
# COMPACT_ATOMS: atom_id res chain seq x y z
N MET A 1 11.58 4.09 -24.12
CA MET A 1 11.42 3.45 -22.78
C MET A 1 10.81 2.06 -22.95
N ASN A 2 11.43 1.00 -22.45
CA ASN A 2 11.03 -0.38 -22.75
C ASN A 2 9.67 -0.69 -22.09
N ALA A 3 8.65 -1.11 -22.85
CA ALA A 3 7.29 -1.37 -22.38
C ALA A 3 7.20 -2.38 -21.19
N LYS A 4 8.20 -3.24 -21.04
CA LYS A 4 8.30 -4.18 -19.91
C LYS A 4 8.50 -3.47 -18.57
N TRP A 5 9.29 -2.38 -18.53
CA TRP A 5 9.55 -1.63 -17.30
C TRP A 5 8.30 -0.94 -16.76
N ILE A 6 7.54 -0.30 -17.66
CA ILE A 6 6.30 0.39 -17.27
C ILE A 6 5.30 -0.58 -16.64
N ARG A 7 5.24 -1.82 -17.15
CA ARG A 7 4.31 -2.84 -16.63
C ARG A 7 4.69 -3.38 -15.27
N SER A 8 5.97 -3.35 -14.89
CA SER A 8 6.45 -3.84 -13.59
C SER A 8 6.59 -2.72 -12.55
N LEU A 9 6.43 -1.47 -12.95
CA LEU A 9 6.61 -0.31 -12.09
C LEU A 9 5.78 -0.35 -10.80
N PRO A 10 4.48 -0.75 -10.81
CA PRO A 10 3.72 -0.85 -9.57
C PRO A 10 4.33 -1.84 -8.56
N ALA A 11 4.87 -2.96 -9.03
CA ALA A 11 5.50 -3.93 -8.15
C ALA A 11 6.79 -3.37 -7.51
N TYR A 12 7.61 -2.67 -8.29
CA TYR A 12 8.81 -2.03 -7.74
C TYR A 12 8.48 -0.93 -6.74
N LEU A 13 7.44 -0.13 -7.01
CA LEU A 13 6.99 0.90 -6.09
C LEU A 13 6.40 0.29 -4.81
N ALA A 14 5.61 -0.79 -4.91
CA ALA A 14 5.09 -1.49 -3.75
C ALA A 14 6.22 -2.05 -2.87
N VAL A 15 7.17 -2.76 -3.46
CA VAL A 15 8.32 -3.33 -2.73
C VAL A 15 9.20 -2.22 -2.17
N GLY A 16 9.50 -1.18 -2.96
CA GLY A 16 10.31 -0.05 -2.54
C GLY A 16 9.68 0.73 -1.38
N GLY A 17 8.38 1.03 -1.47
CA GLY A 17 7.66 1.75 -0.41
C GLY A 17 7.63 0.97 0.91
N VAL A 18 7.32 -0.33 0.84
CA VAL A 18 7.33 -1.20 2.03
C VAL A 18 8.74 -1.35 2.61
N ALA A 19 9.75 -1.57 1.77
CA ALA A 19 11.13 -1.72 2.22
C ALA A 19 11.65 -0.44 2.91
N VAL A 20 11.41 0.71 2.31
CA VAL A 20 11.81 2.01 2.88
C VAL A 20 11.11 2.23 4.22
N TYR A 21 9.79 2.01 4.28
CA TYR A 21 9.06 2.10 5.54
C TYR A 21 9.67 1.23 6.63
N LEU A 22 9.88 -0.07 6.34
CA LEU A 22 10.40 -1.02 7.33
C LEU A 22 11.82 -0.66 7.78
N VAL A 23 12.71 -0.29 6.85
CA VAL A 23 14.09 0.08 7.19
C VAL A 23 14.12 1.27 8.15
N PHE A 24 13.41 2.34 7.82
CA PHE A 24 13.41 3.54 8.67
C PHE A 24 12.60 3.33 9.97
N ALA A 25 11.53 2.53 9.96
CA ALA A 25 10.82 2.17 11.19
C ALA A 25 11.70 1.34 12.14
N VAL A 26 12.50 0.39 11.63
CA VAL A 26 13.46 -0.37 12.43
C VAL A 26 14.57 0.53 12.98
N LEU A 27 15.08 1.47 12.19
CA LEU A 27 16.06 2.46 12.66
C LEU A 27 15.48 3.34 13.77
N SER A 28 14.23 3.77 13.65
CA SER A 28 13.54 4.51 14.70
C SER A 28 13.35 3.67 15.96
N TYR A 29 12.86 2.43 15.81
CA TYR A 29 12.70 1.47 16.90
C TYR A 29 14.02 1.23 17.66
N SER A 30 15.14 1.08 16.95
CA SER A 30 16.45 0.84 17.57
C SER A 30 16.97 2.01 18.42
N ARG A 31 16.36 3.18 18.30
CA ARG A 31 16.68 4.40 19.06
C ARG A 31 15.67 4.72 20.14
N TYR A 32 14.58 3.94 20.24
CA TYR A 32 13.53 4.19 21.22
C TYR A 32 14.07 3.92 22.64
N PRO A 33 13.92 4.85 23.58
CA PRO A 33 14.39 4.64 24.94
C PRO A 33 13.45 3.70 25.71
N GLY A 34 13.97 2.55 26.13
CA GLY A 34 13.22 1.55 26.91
C GLY A 34 12.48 0.53 26.06
N ASP A 35 11.54 -0.17 26.67
CA ASP A 35 10.79 -1.27 26.04
C ASP A 35 9.64 -0.73 25.18
N PHE A 36 9.76 -0.92 23.88
CA PHE A 36 8.73 -0.55 22.91
C PHE A 36 8.00 -1.81 22.41
N SER A 37 6.74 -1.94 22.78
CA SER A 37 5.92 -3.07 22.34
C SER A 37 4.42 -2.77 22.46
N PRO A 38 3.57 -3.46 21.68
CA PRO A 38 2.13 -3.35 21.86
C PRO A 38 1.64 -3.79 23.25
N GLY A 39 2.39 -4.65 23.93
CA GLY A 39 2.12 -5.09 25.32
C GLY A 39 2.35 -3.99 26.36
N ASN A 40 3.19 -3.00 26.05
CA ASN A 40 3.46 -1.83 26.90
C ASN A 40 2.59 -0.62 26.54
N ASN A 41 1.47 -0.85 25.86
CA ASN A 41 0.53 0.20 25.40
C ASN A 41 1.16 1.23 24.45
N ASN A 42 2.23 0.90 23.73
CA ASN A 42 2.77 1.77 22.72
C ASN A 42 1.97 1.68 21.41
N TRP A 43 1.63 2.86 20.88
CA TRP A 43 1.25 2.97 19.48
C TRP A 43 2.48 2.80 18.60
N LEU A 44 2.30 2.29 17.38
CA LEU A 44 3.42 2.25 16.43
C LEU A 44 3.85 3.67 16.04
N SER A 45 2.92 4.62 16.04
CA SER A 45 3.16 6.04 15.80
C SER A 45 3.98 6.73 16.89
N ASP A 46 4.08 6.17 18.12
CA ASP A 46 4.97 6.68 19.18
C ASP A 46 6.45 6.71 18.74
N LEU A 47 6.82 5.88 17.76
CA LEU A 47 8.14 5.95 17.14
C LEU A 47 8.44 7.33 16.53
N GLY A 48 7.40 8.03 16.08
CA GLY A 48 7.50 9.41 15.54
C GLY A 48 7.29 10.51 16.57
N ASN A 49 7.02 10.17 17.83
CA ASN A 49 6.82 11.14 18.89
C ASN A 49 8.17 11.62 19.44
N ARG A 50 8.49 12.90 19.25
CA ARG A 50 9.79 13.46 19.67
C ARG A 50 9.97 13.50 21.18
N ASN A 51 8.88 13.51 21.95
CA ASN A 51 8.96 13.47 23.41
C ASN A 51 9.24 12.06 23.93
N LEU A 52 8.77 11.02 23.21
CA LEU A 52 8.95 9.62 23.59
C LEU A 52 10.19 8.99 22.94
N ASN A 53 10.56 9.44 21.75
CA ASN A 53 11.66 8.90 20.94
C ASN A 53 12.55 10.02 20.37
N PRO A 54 13.23 10.82 21.20
CA PRO A 54 13.95 12.00 20.75
C PRO A 54 15.03 11.71 19.71
N ASP A 55 15.71 10.57 19.81
CA ASP A 55 16.81 10.17 18.91
C ASP A 55 16.35 9.37 17.68
N GLY A 56 15.12 8.88 17.70
CA GLY A 56 14.58 7.99 16.68
C GLY A 56 13.41 8.57 15.87
N ALA A 57 12.72 9.59 16.39
CA ALA A 57 11.48 10.09 15.79
C ALA A 57 11.63 10.54 14.33
N ASP A 58 12.73 11.20 13.99
CA ASP A 58 12.97 11.66 12.61
C ASP A 58 13.12 10.50 11.62
N PHE A 59 13.63 9.34 12.04
CA PHE A 59 13.64 8.15 11.18
C PHE A 59 12.22 7.68 10.87
N TYR A 60 11.31 7.69 11.85
CA TYR A 60 9.91 7.32 11.60
C TYR A 60 9.19 8.34 10.71
N VAL A 61 9.48 9.63 10.87
CA VAL A 61 9.01 10.67 9.95
C VAL A 61 9.44 10.34 8.51
N TRP A 62 10.73 10.02 8.30
CA TRP A 62 11.22 9.64 6.98
C TRP A 62 10.62 8.32 6.47
N ALA A 63 10.36 7.34 7.37
CA ALA A 63 9.65 6.12 7.00
C ALA A 63 8.30 6.44 6.35
N CYS A 64 7.50 7.27 7.00
CA CYS A 64 6.15 7.60 6.54
C CYS A 64 6.15 8.54 5.34
N VAL A 65 7.00 9.56 5.31
CA VAL A 65 7.09 10.51 4.19
C VAL A 65 7.55 9.80 2.92
N ALA A 66 8.66 9.07 2.98
CA ALA A 66 9.19 8.40 1.81
C ALA A 66 8.24 7.30 1.30
N ALA A 67 7.67 6.49 2.22
CA ALA A 67 6.68 5.49 1.84
C ALA A 67 5.43 6.13 1.24
N GLY A 68 4.91 7.21 1.82
CA GLY A 68 3.74 7.93 1.32
C GLY A 68 3.96 8.46 -0.10
N VAL A 69 5.10 9.10 -0.36
CA VAL A 69 5.45 9.58 -1.73
C VAL A 69 5.56 8.42 -2.72
N ILE A 70 6.19 7.31 -2.34
CA ILE A 70 6.30 6.13 -3.21
C ILE A 70 4.92 5.50 -3.44
N LEU A 71 4.05 5.46 -2.43
CA LEU A 71 2.69 4.95 -2.55
C LEU A 71 1.80 5.81 -3.45
N CYS A 72 1.97 7.13 -3.48
CA CYS A 72 1.32 7.98 -4.49
C CYS A 72 1.70 7.50 -5.90
N GLY A 73 2.98 7.35 -6.19
CA GLY A 73 3.44 6.77 -7.45
C GLY A 73 2.85 5.38 -7.73
N PHE A 74 2.75 4.52 -6.71
CA PHE A 74 2.17 3.20 -6.82
C PHE A 74 0.70 3.26 -7.28
N PHE A 75 -0.16 4.03 -6.60
CA PHE A 75 -1.58 4.12 -6.95
C PHE A 75 -1.78 4.72 -8.34
N LEU A 76 -1.03 5.76 -8.72
CA LEU A 76 -1.08 6.35 -10.06
C LEU A 76 -0.74 5.34 -11.16
N THR A 77 0.24 4.47 -10.93
CA THR A 77 0.67 3.47 -11.92
C THR A 77 -0.32 2.34 -12.17
N LEU A 78 -1.33 2.17 -11.30
CA LEU A 78 -2.38 1.15 -11.48
C LEU A 78 -3.35 1.46 -12.63
N THR A 79 -3.26 2.63 -13.28
CA THR A 79 -4.06 3.00 -14.47
C THR A 79 -3.92 1.97 -15.61
N GLN A 80 -2.81 1.26 -15.70
CA GLN A 80 -2.62 0.19 -16.69
C GLN A 80 -3.66 -0.96 -16.61
N TRP A 81 -4.39 -1.06 -15.49
CA TRP A 81 -5.47 -2.03 -15.33
C TRP A 81 -6.77 -1.63 -16.06
N ARG A 82 -6.91 -0.39 -16.51
CA ARG A 82 -8.12 0.11 -17.18
C ARG A 82 -8.40 -0.55 -18.53
N SER A 83 -7.38 -0.93 -19.26
CA SER A 83 -7.49 -1.40 -20.67
C SER A 83 -8.24 -2.73 -20.86
N THR A 84 -8.58 -3.45 -19.80
CA THR A 84 -9.17 -4.79 -19.88
C THR A 84 -10.38 -5.00 -18.97
N GLY A 85 -10.86 -3.94 -18.32
CA GLY A 85 -12.00 -3.97 -17.41
C GLY A 85 -13.30 -3.53 -18.05
N THR A 86 -14.43 -3.93 -17.46
CA THR A 86 -15.74 -3.33 -17.75
C THR A 86 -15.78 -1.87 -17.29
N ARG A 87 -16.79 -1.11 -17.70
CA ARG A 87 -16.99 0.28 -17.22
C ARG A 87 -17.08 0.35 -15.70
N ILE A 88 -17.78 -0.60 -15.06
CA ILE A 88 -17.91 -0.67 -13.60
C ILE A 88 -16.57 -0.94 -12.94
N GLN A 89 -15.81 -1.92 -13.44
CA GLN A 89 -14.47 -2.22 -12.90
C GLN A 89 -13.52 -1.04 -13.05
N ASN A 90 -13.58 -0.31 -14.15
CA ASN A 90 -12.77 0.88 -14.36
C ASN A 90 -13.16 2.03 -13.40
N GLY A 91 -14.46 2.18 -13.10
CA GLY A 91 -14.94 3.11 -12.09
C GLY A 91 -14.46 2.74 -10.70
N LEU A 92 -14.54 1.45 -10.32
CA LEU A 92 -14.03 0.94 -9.05
C LEU A 92 -12.50 1.08 -8.95
N LEU A 93 -11.77 0.87 -10.04
CA LEU A 93 -10.33 1.08 -10.08
C LEU A 93 -9.97 2.55 -9.86
N LEU A 94 -10.71 3.46 -10.48
CA LEU A 94 -10.51 4.89 -10.24
C LEU A 94 -10.81 5.28 -8.79
N ALA A 95 -11.89 4.76 -8.21
CA ALA A 95 -12.20 4.97 -6.80
C ALA A 95 -11.08 4.41 -5.89
N PHE A 96 -10.61 3.19 -6.17
CA PHE A 96 -9.50 2.56 -5.47
C PHE A 96 -8.22 3.42 -5.51
N GLN A 97 -7.87 3.92 -6.71
CA GLN A 97 -6.72 4.82 -6.88
C GLN A 97 -6.89 6.12 -6.09
N ALA A 98 -8.03 6.81 -6.25
CA ALA A 98 -8.28 8.09 -5.60
C ALA A 98 -8.23 7.97 -4.06
N VAL A 99 -8.84 6.93 -3.51
CA VAL A 99 -8.82 6.69 -2.06
C VAL A 99 -7.41 6.30 -1.59
N GLY A 100 -6.69 5.51 -2.37
CA GLY A 100 -5.28 5.18 -2.10
C GLY A 100 -4.37 6.40 -2.10
N GLU A 101 -4.57 7.34 -3.04
CA GLU A 101 -3.86 8.62 -3.06
C GLU A 101 -4.15 9.46 -1.81
N VAL A 102 -5.42 9.56 -1.42
CA VAL A 102 -5.79 10.26 -0.18
C VAL A 102 -5.09 9.63 1.03
N ALA A 103 -5.06 8.30 1.13
CA ALA A 103 -4.38 7.59 2.21
C ALA A 103 -2.86 7.84 2.19
N ALA A 104 -2.23 7.81 1.00
CA ALA A 104 -0.79 8.02 0.83
C ALA A 104 -0.38 9.47 1.17
N VAL A 105 -1.13 10.47 0.70
CA VAL A 105 -0.92 11.88 1.07
C VAL A 105 -1.13 12.07 2.58
N SER A 106 -2.17 11.45 3.15
CA SER A 106 -2.45 11.54 4.59
C SER A 106 -1.33 10.89 5.42
N LEU A 107 -0.66 9.85 4.93
CA LEU A 107 0.51 9.26 5.57
C LEU A 107 1.68 10.27 5.64
N VAL A 108 1.92 11.01 4.56
CA VAL A 108 2.92 12.10 4.57
C VAL A 108 2.53 13.18 5.57
N MET A 109 1.27 13.58 5.58
CA MET A 109 0.79 14.64 6.49
C MET A 109 0.82 14.20 7.95
N SER A 110 0.47 12.94 8.26
CA SER A 110 0.55 12.41 9.63
C SER A 110 2.00 12.33 10.14
N ALA A 111 2.97 12.23 9.25
CA ALA A 111 4.39 12.27 9.60
C ALA A 111 4.91 13.70 9.80
N ILE A 112 4.41 14.67 9.03
CA ILE A 112 4.74 16.08 9.22
C ILE A 112 4.19 16.60 10.55
N TYR A 113 2.94 16.23 10.87
CA TYR A 113 2.32 16.45 12.17
C TYR A 113 2.56 15.23 13.04
N THR A 114 3.72 15.17 13.67
CA THR A 114 4.12 14.07 14.54
C THR A 114 3.20 13.93 15.75
N GLU A 115 3.24 12.80 16.44
CA GLU A 115 2.29 12.48 17.49
C GLU A 115 2.34 13.42 18.70
N ASP A 116 3.44 14.10 18.91
CA ASP A 116 3.55 15.22 19.86
C ASP A 116 2.60 16.39 19.51
N GLN A 117 2.14 16.48 18.26
CA GLN A 117 1.07 17.38 17.79
C GLN A 117 -0.28 16.63 17.68
N PHE A 118 -0.69 16.00 18.75
CA PHE A 118 -1.72 14.97 18.83
C PHE A 118 -2.98 15.21 17.97
N ALA A 119 -3.61 16.39 18.06
CA ALA A 119 -4.86 16.66 17.34
C ALA A 119 -4.69 16.62 15.80
N ALA A 120 -3.62 17.21 15.29
CA ALA A 120 -3.32 17.23 13.87
C ALA A 120 -2.87 15.83 13.39
N HIS A 121 -2.02 15.15 14.18
CA HIS A 121 -1.62 13.78 13.90
C HIS A 121 -2.82 12.83 13.82
N GLN A 122 -3.69 12.85 14.83
CA GLN A 122 -4.91 12.02 14.84
C GLN A 122 -5.82 12.28 13.64
N PHE A 123 -6.01 13.56 13.27
CA PHE A 123 -6.81 13.90 12.10
C PHE A 123 -6.28 13.18 10.85
N TRP A 124 -5.01 13.32 10.54
CA TRP A 124 -4.41 12.71 9.35
C TRP A 124 -4.31 11.18 9.44
N SER A 125 -4.01 10.62 10.62
CA SER A 125 -3.96 9.19 10.85
C SER A 125 -5.31 8.49 10.64
N ARG A 126 -6.41 9.18 10.92
CA ARG A 126 -7.77 8.68 10.60
C ARG A 126 -7.99 8.59 9.09
N PHE A 127 -7.49 9.55 8.30
CA PHE A 127 -7.55 9.48 6.84
C PHE A 127 -6.63 8.40 6.28
N VAL A 128 -5.46 8.16 6.87
CA VAL A 128 -4.61 7.00 6.50
C VAL A 128 -5.40 5.72 6.70
N SER A 129 -5.87 5.48 7.92
CA SER A 129 -6.58 4.25 8.28
C SER A 129 -7.89 4.09 7.49
N GLY A 130 -8.73 5.13 7.45
CA GLY A 130 -10.00 5.11 6.72
C GLY A 130 -9.80 4.93 5.21
N GLY A 131 -8.81 5.62 4.64
CA GLY A 131 -8.46 5.49 3.22
C GLY A 131 -8.02 4.06 2.88
N PHE A 132 -7.11 3.47 3.67
CA PHE A 132 -6.73 2.08 3.45
C PHE A 132 -7.86 1.09 3.69
N ALA A 133 -8.74 1.31 4.68
CA ALA A 133 -9.92 0.47 4.87
C ALA A 133 -10.82 0.46 3.62
N VAL A 134 -11.14 1.65 3.08
CA VAL A 134 -11.94 1.75 1.85
C VAL A 134 -11.19 1.16 0.65
N ALA A 135 -9.88 1.41 0.51
CA ALA A 135 -9.07 0.83 -0.55
C ALA A 135 -9.08 -0.71 -0.49
N MET A 136 -8.90 -1.30 0.70
CA MET A 136 -8.97 -2.74 0.91
C MET A 136 -10.35 -3.31 0.60
N PHE A 137 -11.43 -2.61 0.98
CA PHE A 137 -12.79 -3.03 0.65
C PHE A 137 -13.06 -3.02 -0.86
N VAL A 138 -12.60 -2.00 -1.57
CA VAL A 138 -12.86 -1.82 -3.02
C VAL A 138 -11.95 -2.69 -3.90
N ALA A 139 -10.70 -2.94 -3.48
CA ALA A 139 -9.69 -3.63 -4.28
C ALA A 139 -10.13 -4.99 -4.85
N PRO A 140 -10.77 -5.90 -4.10
CA PRO A 140 -11.22 -7.18 -4.62
C PRO A 140 -12.19 -7.06 -5.80
N PHE A 141 -13.02 -6.04 -5.81
CA PHE A 141 -13.99 -5.78 -6.88
C PHE A 141 -13.33 -5.07 -8.07
N ALA A 142 -12.45 -4.11 -7.80
CA ALA A 142 -11.71 -3.36 -8.81
C ALA A 142 -10.69 -4.22 -9.57
N LEU A 143 -10.01 -5.12 -8.84
CA LEU A 143 -8.92 -5.96 -9.34
C LEU A 143 -9.33 -7.41 -9.61
N ARG A 144 -10.63 -7.73 -9.53
CA ARG A 144 -11.17 -9.09 -9.64
C ARG A 144 -10.76 -9.74 -10.96
N ARG A 145 -10.09 -10.90 -10.84
CA ARG A 145 -9.79 -11.82 -11.91
C ARG A 145 -9.90 -13.26 -11.40
N ALA A 146 -10.28 -14.17 -12.29
CA ALA A 146 -10.32 -15.59 -11.97
C ALA A 146 -8.91 -16.09 -11.62
N GLY A 147 -8.77 -16.76 -10.46
CA GLY A 147 -7.54 -17.43 -10.05
C GLY A 147 -7.22 -17.35 -8.55
N ARG A 148 -6.24 -18.14 -8.11
CA ARG A 148 -5.79 -18.22 -6.71
C ARG A 148 -5.34 -16.87 -6.13
N GLY A 149 -4.76 -15.99 -6.95
CA GLY A 149 -4.35 -14.66 -6.54
C GLY A 149 -5.50 -13.76 -6.06
N SER A 150 -6.72 -13.97 -6.59
CA SER A 150 -7.91 -13.23 -6.15
C SER A 150 -8.40 -13.67 -4.77
N ALA A 151 -8.29 -14.94 -4.42
CA ALA A 151 -8.70 -15.45 -3.10
C ALA A 151 -7.78 -14.88 -1.99
N VAL A 152 -6.46 -14.85 -2.21
CA VAL A 152 -5.51 -14.26 -1.26
C VAL A 152 -5.74 -12.75 -1.13
N LEU A 153 -6.00 -12.04 -2.24
CA LEU A 153 -6.34 -10.62 -2.18
C LEU A 153 -7.58 -10.38 -1.32
N ILE A 154 -8.63 -11.17 -1.51
CA ILE A 154 -9.86 -11.06 -0.73
C ILE A 154 -9.58 -11.31 0.75
N ALA A 155 -8.83 -12.36 1.09
CA ALA A 155 -8.51 -12.70 2.47
C ALA A 155 -7.70 -11.60 3.16
N VAL A 156 -6.63 -11.11 2.52
CA VAL A 156 -5.77 -10.03 3.05
C VAL A 156 -6.56 -8.72 3.17
N ALA A 157 -7.34 -8.38 2.14
CA ALA A 157 -8.15 -7.17 2.14
C ALA A 157 -9.24 -7.22 3.22
N ALA A 158 -9.92 -8.35 3.41
CA ALA A 158 -10.92 -8.52 4.45
C ALA A 158 -10.30 -8.46 5.85
N ALA A 159 -9.18 -9.14 6.09
CA ALA A 159 -8.48 -9.09 7.37
C ALA A 159 -8.01 -7.68 7.70
N GLY A 160 -7.41 -6.96 6.74
CA GLY A 160 -6.97 -5.59 6.92
C GLY A 160 -8.11 -4.62 7.16
N TYR A 161 -9.19 -4.72 6.38
CA TYR A 161 -10.41 -3.93 6.59
C TYR A 161 -10.98 -4.12 8.00
N LEU A 162 -11.16 -5.38 8.41
CA LEU A 162 -11.71 -5.70 9.74
C LEU A 162 -10.80 -5.21 10.88
N SER A 163 -9.48 -5.35 10.72
CA SER A 163 -8.50 -4.84 11.70
C SER A 163 -8.59 -3.32 11.85
N ILE A 164 -8.70 -2.58 10.73
CA ILE A 164 -8.84 -1.12 10.77
C ILE A 164 -10.19 -0.71 11.37
N VAL A 165 -11.29 -1.38 11.01
CA VAL A 165 -12.60 -1.13 11.61
C VAL A 165 -12.57 -1.40 13.11
N ALA A 166 -11.94 -2.49 13.55
CA ALA A 166 -11.77 -2.78 14.97
C ALA A 166 -11.00 -1.67 15.70
N ARG A 167 -9.98 -1.07 15.08
CA ARG A 167 -9.26 0.08 15.63
C ARG A 167 -10.17 1.29 15.86
N PHE A 168 -11.11 1.58 14.95
CA PHE A 168 -12.08 2.67 15.13
C PHE A 168 -13.12 2.37 16.22
N VAL A 169 -13.47 1.09 16.41
CA VAL A 169 -14.44 0.67 17.45
C VAL A 169 -13.78 0.61 18.83
N PHE A 170 -12.54 0.15 18.90
CA PHE A 170 -11.75 -0.03 20.12
C PHE A 170 -10.62 1.00 20.20
N ASP A 171 -10.96 2.27 20.22
CA ASP A 171 -10.03 3.42 20.10
C ASP A 171 -8.87 3.40 21.13
N SER A 172 -9.06 2.75 22.29
CA SER A 172 -8.02 2.59 23.31
C SER A 172 -7.09 1.38 23.13
N ALA A 173 -7.32 0.55 22.11
CA ALA A 173 -6.58 -0.68 21.94
C ALA A 173 -5.32 -0.48 21.06
N HIS A 174 -4.24 0.01 21.65
CA HIS A 174 -2.95 0.27 21.00
C HIS A 174 -2.44 -0.91 20.17
N TRP A 175 -2.62 -2.14 20.68
CA TRP A 175 -2.17 -3.35 20.02
C TRP A 175 -2.84 -3.62 18.66
N ILE A 176 -4.02 -3.04 18.37
CA ILE A 176 -4.71 -3.22 17.09
C ILE A 176 -4.02 -2.44 15.96
N GLU A 177 -3.31 -1.36 16.27
CA GLU A 177 -2.58 -0.59 15.25
C GLU A 177 -1.52 -1.44 14.53
N TRP A 178 -0.78 -2.24 15.27
CA TRP A 178 0.32 -3.05 14.76
C TRP A 178 -0.10 -4.04 13.67
N PRO A 179 -1.10 -4.93 13.91
CA PRO A 179 -1.59 -5.81 12.86
C PRO A 179 -2.27 -5.05 11.72
N SER A 180 -2.90 -3.90 11.98
CA SER A 180 -3.51 -3.09 10.92
C SER A 180 -2.46 -2.59 9.94
N ILE A 181 -1.35 -2.05 10.43
CA ILE A 181 -0.25 -1.58 9.58
C ILE A 181 0.42 -2.75 8.86
N ALA A 182 0.68 -3.86 9.56
CA ALA A 182 1.24 -5.06 8.92
C ALA A 182 0.36 -5.56 7.76
N LEU A 183 -0.95 -5.58 7.94
CA LEU A 183 -1.90 -5.98 6.89
C LEU A 183 -1.95 -4.98 5.73
N ILE A 184 -1.80 -3.68 5.99
CA ILE A 184 -1.65 -2.66 4.93
C ILE A 184 -0.40 -2.94 4.10
N LEU A 185 0.75 -3.20 4.73
CA LEU A 185 1.99 -3.49 4.03
C LEU A 185 1.88 -4.75 3.17
N VAL A 186 1.32 -5.84 3.73
CA VAL A 186 1.06 -7.08 3.00
C VAL A 186 0.10 -6.85 1.83
N PHE A 187 -0.96 -6.06 2.03
CA PHE A 187 -1.92 -5.71 0.99
C PHE A 187 -1.26 -4.96 -0.18
N VAL A 188 -0.46 -3.94 0.11
CA VAL A 188 0.27 -3.16 -0.91
C VAL A 188 1.21 -4.05 -1.71
N LEU A 189 2.00 -4.90 -1.03
CA LEU A 189 2.88 -5.88 -1.68
C LEU A 189 2.09 -6.83 -2.58
N TRP A 190 0.98 -7.37 -2.09
CA TRP A 190 0.17 -8.32 -2.84
C TRP A 190 -0.44 -7.69 -4.10
N VAL A 191 -1.01 -6.49 -3.99
CA VAL A 191 -1.50 -5.75 -5.15
C VAL A 191 -0.37 -5.49 -6.15
N GLY A 192 0.81 -5.09 -5.69
CA GLY A 192 1.99 -4.90 -6.54
C GLY A 192 2.37 -6.19 -7.29
N LEU A 193 2.45 -7.34 -6.60
CA LEU A 193 2.78 -8.63 -7.19
C LEU A 193 1.76 -9.11 -8.22
N LEU A 194 0.46 -8.87 -8.00
CA LEU A 194 -0.58 -9.20 -8.97
C LEU A 194 -0.37 -8.51 -10.32
N THR A 195 0.29 -7.35 -10.34
CA THR A 195 0.60 -6.64 -11.59
C THR A 195 1.64 -7.38 -12.44
N THR A 196 2.59 -8.08 -11.82
CA THR A 196 3.64 -8.81 -12.53
C THR A 196 3.13 -10.13 -13.12
N THR A 197 2.30 -10.86 -12.40
CA THR A 197 1.74 -12.14 -12.86
C THR A 197 0.84 -11.97 -14.07
N ARG A 198 0.04 -10.91 -14.11
CA ARG A 198 -0.79 -10.55 -15.26
C ARG A 198 0.02 -10.34 -16.53
N ASN A 199 1.13 -9.66 -16.42
CA ASN A 199 1.95 -9.33 -17.59
C ASN A 199 2.59 -10.56 -18.23
N ARG A 200 2.86 -11.61 -17.43
CA ARG A 200 3.37 -12.90 -17.94
C ARG A 200 2.32 -13.64 -18.75
N VAL A 201 1.08 -13.72 -18.27
CA VAL A 201 -0.01 -14.42 -18.98
C VAL A 201 -0.28 -13.74 -20.32
N HIS A 202 -0.38 -12.43 -20.38
CA HIS A 202 -0.66 -11.70 -21.62
C HIS A 202 0.48 -11.80 -22.65
N SER A 203 1.73 -11.95 -22.22
CA SER A 203 2.86 -12.15 -23.11
C SER A 203 2.93 -13.57 -23.73
N LEU A 204 2.25 -14.56 -23.12
CA LEU A 204 2.18 -15.91 -23.62
C LEU A 204 1.00 -16.10 -24.58
N GLU A 205 -0.06 -15.29 -24.45
CA GLU A 205 -1.26 -15.35 -25.27
C GLU A 205 -1.15 -14.59 -26.61
N THR A 206 -0.19 -13.67 -26.77
CA THR A 206 0.06 -13.02 -28.05
C THR A 206 0.85 -13.98 -28.95
N PRO A 207 0.25 -14.52 -30.04
CA PRO A 207 0.99 -15.36 -30.97
C PRO A 207 2.17 -14.55 -31.51
N ARG A 208 3.37 -15.10 -31.42
CA ARG A 208 4.51 -14.53 -32.18
C ARG A 208 4.10 -14.46 -33.65
N PRO A 209 4.23 -13.29 -34.33
CA PRO A 209 4.03 -13.25 -35.77
C PRO A 209 4.91 -14.36 -36.36
N ARG A 210 4.30 -15.28 -37.13
CA ARG A 210 5.03 -16.31 -37.83
C ARG A 210 6.08 -15.63 -38.71
N ALA A 211 7.32 -15.68 -38.28
CA ALA A 211 8.44 -15.34 -39.16
C ALA A 211 8.40 -16.35 -40.29
N GLY A 212 7.93 -15.95 -41.46
CA GLY A 212 7.94 -16.82 -42.60
C GLY A 212 6.68 -16.90 -43.46
N ALA A 213 5.75 -15.94 -43.38
CA ALA A 213 4.88 -15.70 -44.53
C ALA A 213 5.68 -14.95 -45.60
N LEU A 214 6.66 -15.65 -46.20
CA LEU A 214 7.18 -15.22 -47.48
C LEU A 214 6.03 -15.24 -48.46
N ASN A 215 5.73 -14.11 -49.01
CA ASN A 215 4.81 -13.92 -50.12
C ASN A 215 5.27 -14.82 -51.29
N PRO A 216 4.51 -15.82 -51.73
CA PRO A 216 4.86 -16.53 -52.96
C PRO A 216 4.16 -15.82 -54.12
N GLU A 217 4.63 -14.63 -54.47
CA GLU A 217 4.28 -14.00 -55.74
C GLU A 217 5.49 -13.19 -56.25
N VAL A 218 6.30 -13.85 -57.04
CA VAL A 218 6.97 -13.32 -58.26
C VAL A 218 6.96 -14.42 -59.30
#